data_88f2bca541e423fc6540355819bcf3d0
#
_entry.id   88f2bca541e423fc6540355819bcf3d0
#
_cell.length_a   1.000
_cell.length_b   1.000
_cell.length_c   1.000
_cell.angle_alpha   90.00
_cell.angle_beta   90.00
_cell.angle_gamma   90.00
#
_symmetry.space_group_name_H-M   'P 1'
#
loop_
_entity.id
_entity.type
_entity.pdbx_description
1 polymer ?
#
loop_
_entity_poly.entity_id
_entity_poly.type
_entity_poly.pdbx_seq_one_letter_code
_entity_poly.pdbx_strand_id
1 'polypeptide(L)'
;VSAVIEVEDLVVRYGTATALDRVGLTVRAGELVALIGPNGAGKTSLVNAVLGVLRPAAGRVDLRGRVALVPEGRQMFDDLTVEDNLVLGAWRRRRAKGARDTARVYEVLPQLADLRRRRAGSLSGGQQQMVAFGRALMAEPDAIVVDELSLGLAPRVTADLAEHLRALNAERGLAVLLIEQNARLALDLCGRGYVLEAGRVRAEGTAAQLAAGPDVADAYLGGRGGTEGET
;
A
#
# COMPACT_ATOMS: atom_id res chain seq x y z
N VAL A 1 -11.38 4.46 18.23
CA VAL A 1 -11.24 4.68 16.78
C VAL A 1 -11.66 3.39 16.08
N SER A 2 -12.60 3.47 15.11
CA SER A 2 -13.16 2.29 14.43
C SER A 2 -12.17 1.72 13.40
N ALA A 3 -12.16 0.38 13.25
CA ALA A 3 -11.43 -0.29 12.18
C ALA A 3 -12.04 0.10 10.82
N VAL A 4 -11.20 0.38 9.83
CA VAL A 4 -11.57 0.61 8.43
C VAL A 4 -11.30 -0.66 7.60
N ILE A 5 -10.21 -1.35 7.92
CA ILE A 5 -9.88 -2.67 7.39
C ILE A 5 -9.73 -3.61 8.59
N GLU A 6 -10.48 -4.70 8.60
CA GLU A 6 -10.40 -5.73 9.63
C GLU A 6 -10.35 -7.10 8.97
N VAL A 7 -9.31 -7.84 9.27
CA VAL A 7 -9.07 -9.19 8.74
C VAL A 7 -8.97 -10.14 9.93
N GLU A 8 -9.78 -11.19 9.93
CA GLU A 8 -9.81 -12.16 11.01
C GLU A 8 -9.68 -13.59 10.48
N ASP A 9 -8.72 -14.32 11.04
CA ASP A 9 -8.45 -15.74 10.77
C ASP A 9 -8.45 -16.09 9.27
N LEU A 10 -7.93 -15.17 8.43
CA LEU A 10 -8.00 -15.26 6.98
C LEU A 10 -7.17 -16.44 6.46
N VAL A 11 -7.83 -17.36 5.74
CA VAL A 11 -7.19 -18.48 5.05
C VAL A 11 -7.41 -18.34 3.55
N VAL A 12 -6.31 -18.35 2.79
CA VAL A 12 -6.32 -18.31 1.33
C VAL A 12 -5.59 -19.51 0.77
N ARG A 13 -6.20 -20.19 -0.19
CA ARG A 13 -5.64 -21.38 -0.84
C ARG A 13 -5.67 -21.28 -2.36
N TYR A 14 -4.63 -21.82 -2.98
CA TYR A 14 -4.55 -22.06 -4.43
C TYR A 14 -4.40 -23.57 -4.65
N GLY A 15 -5.51 -24.25 -4.96
CA GLY A 15 -5.55 -25.71 -5.00
C GLY A 15 -5.20 -26.30 -3.63
N THR A 16 -4.13 -27.08 -3.55
CA THR A 16 -3.64 -27.68 -2.30
C THR A 16 -2.71 -26.77 -1.51
N ALA A 17 -2.16 -25.73 -2.14
CA ALA A 17 -1.22 -24.81 -1.48
C ALA A 17 -1.97 -23.77 -0.63
N THR A 18 -1.54 -23.58 0.61
CA THR A 18 -2.04 -22.51 1.49
C THR A 18 -1.13 -21.30 1.38
N ALA A 19 -1.67 -20.20 0.85
CA ALA A 19 -0.95 -18.94 0.72
C ALA A 19 -1.06 -18.07 1.97
N LEU A 20 -2.20 -18.13 2.69
CA LEU A 20 -2.41 -17.46 3.98
C LEU A 20 -3.05 -18.46 4.94
N ASP A 21 -2.55 -18.49 6.18
CA ASP A 21 -3.03 -19.38 7.22
C ASP A 21 -3.35 -18.59 8.50
N ARG A 22 -4.63 -18.33 8.71
CA ARG A 22 -5.20 -17.60 9.85
C ARG A 22 -4.56 -16.25 10.10
N VAL A 23 -4.41 -15.47 9.02
CA VAL A 23 -3.89 -14.09 9.10
C VAL A 23 -4.94 -13.18 9.70
N GLY A 24 -4.54 -12.41 10.73
CA GLY A 24 -5.32 -11.34 11.32
C GLY A 24 -4.57 -10.01 11.22
N LEU A 25 -5.26 -8.94 10.84
CA LEU A 25 -4.73 -7.57 10.92
C LEU A 25 -5.88 -6.56 10.99
N THR A 26 -5.58 -5.40 11.54
CA THR A 26 -6.53 -4.30 11.65
C THR A 26 -5.87 -3.01 11.23
N VAL A 27 -6.59 -2.17 10.45
CA VAL A 27 -6.22 -0.78 10.17
C VAL A 27 -7.36 0.10 10.63
N ARG A 28 -7.09 1.03 11.55
CA ARG A 28 -8.10 1.96 12.07
C ARG A 28 -8.07 3.27 11.28
N ALA A 29 -9.16 4.02 11.36
CA ALA A 29 -9.24 5.35 10.74
C ALA A 29 -8.07 6.23 11.23
N GLY A 30 -7.38 6.90 10.29
CA GLY A 30 -6.24 7.73 10.58
C GLY A 30 -4.95 7.00 10.96
N GLU A 31 -4.88 5.67 10.83
CA GLU A 31 -3.63 4.94 11.06
C GLU A 31 -2.82 4.74 9.77
N LEU A 32 -1.50 4.83 9.90
CA LEU A 32 -0.52 4.33 8.94
C LEU A 32 0.02 3.00 9.50
N VAL A 33 -0.31 1.89 8.84
CA VAL A 33 0.04 0.53 9.27
C VAL A 33 0.88 -0.13 8.20
N ALA A 34 2.02 -0.70 8.60
CA ALA A 34 2.90 -1.47 7.72
C ALA A 34 2.52 -2.96 7.71
N LEU A 35 2.62 -3.59 6.54
CA LEU A 35 2.71 -5.04 6.38
C LEU A 35 4.04 -5.36 5.71
N ILE A 36 4.96 -5.89 6.46
CA ILE A 36 6.33 -6.19 6.02
C ILE A 36 6.45 -7.67 5.76
N GLY A 37 7.11 -8.05 4.67
CA GLY A 37 7.38 -9.44 4.39
C GLY A 37 8.16 -9.66 3.09
N PRO A 38 8.91 -10.78 2.98
CA PRO A 38 9.68 -11.11 1.78
C PRO A 38 8.75 -11.43 0.61
N ASN A 39 9.34 -11.58 -0.58
CA ASN A 39 8.62 -12.10 -1.73
C ASN A 39 8.13 -13.52 -1.44
N GLY A 40 6.89 -13.82 -1.84
CA GLY A 40 6.26 -15.11 -1.54
C GLY A 40 5.67 -15.24 -0.13
N ALA A 41 5.75 -14.23 0.72
CA ALA A 41 5.15 -14.27 2.07
C ALA A 41 3.62 -14.35 2.09
N GLY A 42 2.95 -14.03 0.96
CA GLY A 42 1.48 -14.01 0.86
C GLY A 42 0.89 -12.60 0.75
N LYS A 43 1.71 -11.56 0.64
CA LYS A 43 1.28 -10.14 0.57
C LYS A 43 0.23 -9.89 -0.51
N THR A 44 0.50 -10.30 -1.75
CA THR A 44 -0.44 -10.14 -2.88
C THR A 44 -1.73 -10.92 -2.68
N SER A 45 -1.67 -12.12 -2.05
CA SER A 45 -2.87 -12.90 -1.71
C SER A 45 -3.73 -12.18 -0.69
N LEU A 46 -3.11 -11.52 0.28
CA LEU A 46 -3.81 -10.70 1.27
C LEU A 46 -4.48 -9.48 0.61
N VAL A 47 -3.76 -8.73 -0.24
CA VAL A 47 -4.32 -7.61 -1.01
C VAL A 47 -5.54 -8.05 -1.79
N ASN A 48 -5.43 -9.14 -2.55
CA ASN A 48 -6.52 -9.65 -3.37
C ASN A 48 -7.74 -10.10 -2.54
N ALA A 49 -7.51 -10.68 -1.35
CA ALA A 49 -8.58 -11.05 -0.44
C ALA A 49 -9.24 -9.81 0.17
N VAL A 50 -8.45 -8.83 0.64
CA VAL A 50 -8.97 -7.55 1.19
C VAL A 50 -9.82 -6.81 0.18
N LEU A 51 -9.41 -6.78 -1.08
CA LEU A 51 -10.15 -6.09 -2.15
C LEU A 51 -11.31 -6.91 -2.73
N GLY A 52 -11.53 -8.13 -2.25
CA GLY A 52 -12.60 -9.00 -2.73
C GLY A 52 -12.36 -9.60 -4.12
N VAL A 53 -11.14 -9.52 -4.65
CA VAL A 53 -10.72 -10.17 -5.90
C VAL A 53 -10.58 -11.67 -5.71
N LEU A 54 -10.15 -12.07 -4.51
CA LEU A 54 -9.96 -13.46 -4.14
C LEU A 54 -10.90 -13.82 -2.98
N ARG A 55 -11.66 -14.92 -3.14
CA ARG A 55 -12.54 -15.40 -2.07
C ARG A 55 -11.72 -16.20 -1.06
N PRO A 56 -11.77 -15.86 0.24
CA PRO A 56 -11.13 -16.64 1.30
C PRO A 56 -11.69 -18.07 1.39
N ALA A 57 -10.84 -19.02 1.76
CA ALA A 57 -11.26 -20.38 2.10
C ALA A 57 -11.86 -20.44 3.52
N ALA A 58 -11.39 -19.56 4.44
CA ALA A 58 -11.94 -19.38 5.78
C ALA A 58 -11.57 -17.99 6.30
N GLY A 59 -12.19 -17.59 7.42
CA GLY A 59 -12.02 -16.27 8.00
C GLY A 59 -12.88 -15.20 7.32
N ARG A 60 -12.67 -13.94 7.70
CA ARG A 60 -13.44 -12.83 7.14
C ARG A 60 -12.58 -11.59 6.90
N VAL A 61 -13.06 -10.73 6.00
CA VAL A 61 -12.55 -9.39 5.75
C VAL A 61 -13.72 -8.43 5.85
N ASP A 62 -13.63 -7.50 6.76
CA ASP A 62 -14.62 -6.44 6.95
C ASP A 62 -14.00 -5.10 6.55
N LEU A 63 -14.63 -4.42 5.59
CA LEU A 63 -14.24 -3.10 5.13
C LEU A 63 -15.31 -2.08 5.52
N ARG A 64 -14.92 -1.03 6.22
CA ARG A 64 -15.81 0.08 6.55
C ARG A 64 -15.40 1.32 5.78
N GLY A 65 -16.26 1.76 4.89
CA GLY A 65 -15.96 2.86 3.98
C GLY A 65 -15.37 2.39 2.64
N ARG A 66 -14.75 3.32 1.94
CA ARG A 66 -14.15 3.10 0.62
C ARG A 66 -12.67 2.77 0.77
N VAL A 67 -12.27 1.63 0.26
CA VAL A 67 -10.87 1.22 0.19
C VAL A 67 -10.42 1.27 -1.25
N ALA A 68 -9.31 1.97 -1.51
CA ALA A 68 -8.68 2.03 -2.82
C ALA A 68 -7.31 1.32 -2.80
N LEU A 69 -6.84 0.92 -3.98
CA LEU A 69 -5.55 0.27 -4.17
C LEU A 69 -4.62 1.17 -4.98
N VAL A 70 -3.40 1.31 -4.54
CA VAL A 70 -2.24 1.66 -5.37
C VAL A 70 -1.50 0.35 -5.63
N PRO A 71 -1.62 -0.23 -6.84
CA PRO A 71 -1.11 -1.57 -7.12
C PRO A 71 0.40 -1.57 -7.33
N GLU A 72 1.02 -2.71 -7.05
CA GLU A 72 2.35 -3.03 -7.55
C GLU A 72 2.40 -2.91 -9.09
N GLY A 73 3.50 -2.41 -9.63
CA GLY A 73 3.69 -2.30 -11.08
C GLY A 73 2.83 -1.22 -11.76
N ARG A 74 2.23 -0.31 -10.98
CA ARG A 74 1.52 0.92 -11.42
C ARG A 74 0.24 0.66 -12.22
N GLN A 75 0.18 -0.38 -13.05
CA GLN A 75 -0.96 -0.80 -13.87
C GLN A 75 -1.63 0.37 -14.59
N MET A 76 -0.85 1.09 -15.40
CA MET A 76 -1.33 2.23 -16.19
C MET A 76 -2.10 1.77 -17.43
N PHE A 77 -3.04 2.60 -17.87
CA PHE A 77 -3.57 2.56 -19.22
C PHE A 77 -2.68 3.44 -20.09
N ASP A 78 -1.65 2.87 -20.69
CA ASP A 78 -0.53 3.57 -21.32
C ASP A 78 -0.95 4.48 -22.47
N ASP A 79 -1.98 4.10 -23.23
CA ASP A 79 -2.53 4.88 -24.35
C ASP A 79 -3.43 6.03 -23.93
N LEU A 80 -3.91 6.03 -22.68
CA LEU A 80 -4.74 7.09 -22.14
C LEU A 80 -3.87 8.23 -21.58
N THR A 81 -4.47 9.42 -21.51
CA THR A 81 -3.83 10.56 -20.85
C THR A 81 -3.72 10.37 -19.34
N VAL A 82 -2.90 11.18 -18.68
CA VAL A 82 -2.87 11.23 -17.21
C VAL A 82 -4.26 11.53 -16.66
N GLU A 83 -4.95 12.53 -17.21
CA GLU A 83 -6.29 12.94 -16.77
C GLU A 83 -7.31 11.80 -16.92
N ASP A 84 -7.28 11.08 -18.06
CA ASP A 84 -8.16 9.92 -18.27
C ASP A 84 -7.87 8.79 -17.27
N ASN A 85 -6.58 8.52 -17.01
CA ASN A 85 -6.18 7.54 -15.98
C ASN A 85 -6.71 7.92 -14.60
N LEU A 86 -6.63 9.20 -14.22
CA LEU A 86 -7.18 9.69 -12.95
C LEU A 86 -8.69 9.49 -12.89
N VAL A 87 -9.42 9.92 -13.93
CA VAL A 87 -10.89 9.80 -13.99
C VAL A 87 -11.36 8.35 -13.85
N LEU A 88 -10.62 7.37 -14.36
CA LEU A 88 -10.92 5.95 -14.17
C LEU A 88 -10.96 5.54 -12.69
N GLY A 89 -10.16 6.18 -11.83
CA GLY A 89 -10.19 5.93 -10.38
C GLY A 89 -11.54 6.23 -9.74
N ALA A 90 -12.31 7.15 -10.31
CA ALA A 90 -13.66 7.47 -9.85
C ALA A 90 -14.76 6.55 -10.42
N TRP A 91 -14.44 5.45 -11.09
CA TRP A 91 -15.41 4.59 -11.78
C TRP A 91 -16.58 4.14 -10.90
N ARG A 92 -16.31 3.76 -9.66
CA ARG A 92 -17.37 3.39 -8.70
C ARG A 92 -18.26 4.57 -8.30
N ARG A 93 -17.75 5.80 -8.41
CA ARG A 93 -18.42 7.06 -8.09
C ARG A 93 -18.95 7.80 -9.34
N ARG A 94 -18.84 7.24 -10.54
CA ARG A 94 -19.13 7.91 -11.83
C ARG A 94 -20.47 8.61 -11.94
N ARG A 95 -21.45 8.23 -11.10
CA ARG A 95 -22.76 8.87 -11.01
C ARG A 95 -22.81 10.02 -10.00
N ALA A 96 -21.80 10.19 -9.16
CA ALA A 96 -21.75 11.27 -8.19
C ALA A 96 -21.38 12.59 -8.88
N LYS A 97 -21.95 13.70 -8.38
CA LYS A 97 -21.60 15.04 -8.86
C LYS A 97 -20.10 15.28 -8.63
N GLY A 98 -19.40 15.77 -9.65
CA GLY A 98 -17.96 16.05 -9.57
C GLY A 98 -17.06 14.81 -9.61
N ALA A 99 -17.57 13.60 -9.90
CA ALA A 99 -16.77 12.38 -9.93
C ALA A 99 -15.61 12.42 -10.95
N ARG A 100 -15.68 13.29 -11.95
CA ARG A 100 -14.61 13.50 -12.95
C ARG A 100 -13.71 14.70 -12.65
N ASP A 101 -13.97 15.39 -11.55
CA ASP A 101 -13.16 16.55 -11.16
C ASP A 101 -11.83 16.08 -10.58
N THR A 102 -10.75 16.33 -11.31
CA THR A 102 -9.38 15.97 -10.96
C THR A 102 -8.66 17.08 -10.18
N ALA A 103 -9.30 18.24 -9.96
CA ALA A 103 -8.66 19.39 -9.30
C ALA A 103 -8.08 19.02 -7.93
N ARG A 104 -8.81 18.25 -7.11
CA ARG A 104 -8.36 17.80 -5.79
C ARG A 104 -7.11 16.90 -5.84
N VAL A 105 -6.92 16.16 -6.93
CA VAL A 105 -5.71 15.35 -7.12
C VAL A 105 -4.54 16.25 -7.45
N TYR A 106 -4.74 17.28 -8.27
CA TYR A 106 -3.69 18.24 -8.60
C TYR A 106 -3.32 19.18 -7.43
N GLU A 107 -4.23 19.40 -6.47
CA GLU A 107 -3.88 20.06 -5.21
C GLU A 107 -2.89 19.24 -4.38
N VAL A 108 -3.05 17.91 -4.34
CA VAL A 108 -2.18 16.97 -3.61
C VAL A 108 -0.91 16.66 -4.40
N LEU A 109 -1.02 16.53 -5.72
CA LEU A 109 0.04 16.13 -6.64
C LEU A 109 0.19 17.17 -7.76
N PRO A 110 0.65 18.40 -7.45
CA PRO A 110 0.67 19.51 -8.41
C PRO A 110 1.51 19.23 -9.64
N GLN A 111 2.56 18.41 -9.52
CA GLN A 111 3.39 17.98 -10.63
C GLN A 111 2.64 17.20 -11.73
N LEU A 112 1.46 16.64 -11.43
CA LEU A 112 0.63 15.98 -12.43
C LEU A 112 -0.17 16.96 -13.30
N ALA A 113 -0.39 18.18 -12.85
CA ALA A 113 -1.18 19.19 -13.58
C ALA A 113 -0.55 19.52 -14.95
N ASP A 114 0.76 19.67 -15.00
CA ASP A 114 1.51 19.96 -16.25
C ASP A 114 1.54 18.73 -17.18
N LEU A 115 1.34 17.54 -16.64
CA LEU A 115 1.39 16.27 -17.36
C LEU A 115 0.01 15.78 -17.81
N ARG A 116 -1.08 16.48 -17.44
CA ARG A 116 -2.46 16.01 -17.58
C ARG A 116 -2.85 15.50 -18.97
N ARG A 117 -2.31 16.13 -20.02
CA ARG A 117 -2.58 15.76 -21.42
C ARG A 117 -1.59 14.78 -22.02
N ARG A 118 -0.53 14.42 -21.30
CA ARG A 118 0.45 13.44 -21.77
C ARG A 118 -0.10 12.03 -21.64
N ARG A 119 0.29 11.14 -22.57
CA ARG A 119 -0.01 9.70 -22.46
C ARG A 119 0.75 9.11 -21.29
N ALA A 120 0.09 8.27 -20.49
CA ALA A 120 0.67 7.66 -19.30
C ALA A 120 1.89 6.79 -19.61
N GLY A 121 1.90 6.08 -20.75
CA GLY A 121 3.04 5.28 -21.18
C GLY A 121 4.30 6.09 -21.52
N SER A 122 4.18 7.41 -21.73
CA SER A 122 5.35 8.30 -22.00
C SER A 122 6.00 8.87 -20.75
N LEU A 123 5.46 8.56 -19.58
CA LEU A 123 5.92 9.09 -18.29
C LEU A 123 7.09 8.29 -17.72
N SER A 124 7.91 8.93 -16.89
CA SER A 124 8.90 8.23 -16.08
C SER A 124 8.20 7.31 -15.05
N GLY A 125 8.90 6.29 -14.56
CA GLY A 125 8.35 5.38 -13.56
C GLY A 125 7.81 6.08 -12.31
N GLY A 126 8.49 7.12 -11.83
CA GLY A 126 8.02 7.92 -10.70
C GLY A 126 6.75 8.70 -11.00
N GLN A 127 6.65 9.29 -12.21
CA GLN A 127 5.45 9.99 -12.66
C GLN A 127 4.26 9.02 -12.80
N GLN A 128 4.49 7.82 -13.32
CA GLN A 128 3.45 6.78 -13.40
C GLN A 128 2.97 6.36 -12.01
N GLN A 129 3.88 6.23 -11.03
CA GLN A 129 3.50 5.92 -9.63
C GLN A 129 2.65 7.04 -9.02
N MET A 130 2.99 8.30 -9.29
CA MET A 130 2.16 9.44 -8.87
C MET A 130 0.77 9.40 -9.52
N VAL A 131 0.66 9.00 -10.80
CA VAL A 131 -0.64 8.81 -11.46
C VAL A 131 -1.42 7.67 -10.83
N ALA A 132 -0.78 6.53 -10.50
CA ALA A 132 -1.42 5.41 -9.80
C ALA A 132 -1.96 5.84 -8.44
N PHE A 133 -1.18 6.62 -7.70
CA PHE A 133 -1.59 7.18 -6.42
C PHE A 133 -2.75 8.18 -6.59
N GLY A 134 -2.64 9.12 -7.52
CA GLY A 134 -3.71 10.06 -7.86
C GLY A 134 -5.01 9.35 -8.28
N ARG A 135 -4.90 8.26 -9.06
CA ARG A 135 -6.03 7.41 -9.45
C ARG A 135 -6.73 6.80 -8.22
N ALA A 136 -5.96 6.35 -7.22
CA ALA A 136 -6.54 5.86 -5.97
C ALA A 136 -7.28 6.97 -5.21
N LEU A 137 -6.74 8.20 -5.16
CA LEU A 137 -7.37 9.36 -4.52
C LEU A 137 -8.69 9.75 -5.18
N MET A 138 -8.86 9.54 -6.49
CA MET A 138 -10.11 9.81 -7.20
C MET A 138 -11.30 8.98 -6.68
N ALA A 139 -11.04 7.86 -6.02
CA ALA A 139 -12.09 7.09 -5.34
C ALA A 139 -12.63 7.79 -4.08
N GLU A 140 -12.00 8.88 -3.61
CA GLU A 140 -12.21 9.51 -2.29
C GLU A 140 -12.24 8.44 -1.19
N PRO A 141 -11.14 7.74 -1.00
CA PRO A 141 -11.10 6.59 -0.09
C PRO A 141 -11.02 7.02 1.36
N ASP A 142 -11.57 6.19 2.26
CA ASP A 142 -11.37 6.25 3.70
C ASP A 142 -10.07 5.53 4.10
N ALA A 143 -9.65 4.55 3.29
CA ALA A 143 -8.36 3.88 3.40
C ALA A 143 -7.74 3.58 2.03
N ILE A 144 -6.40 3.62 1.96
CA ILE A 144 -5.63 3.19 0.79
C ILE A 144 -4.75 2.01 1.17
N VAL A 145 -4.82 0.95 0.37
CA VAL A 145 -3.81 -0.12 0.35
C VAL A 145 -2.75 0.26 -0.67
N VAL A 146 -1.50 0.35 -0.25
CA VAL A 146 -0.36 0.65 -1.14
C VAL A 146 0.52 -0.58 -1.21
N ASP A 147 0.58 -1.18 -2.40
CA ASP A 147 1.35 -2.40 -2.64
C ASP A 147 2.69 -2.02 -3.29
N GLU A 148 3.77 -2.11 -2.51
CA GLU A 148 5.15 -1.80 -2.87
C GLU A 148 5.36 -0.37 -3.42
N LEU A 149 5.30 0.62 -2.52
CA LEU A 149 5.50 2.05 -2.81
C LEU A 149 6.86 2.32 -3.49
N SER A 150 7.91 1.62 -3.05
CA SER A 150 9.31 1.89 -3.40
C SER A 150 9.80 1.15 -4.65
N LEU A 151 9.06 0.16 -5.15
CA LEU A 151 9.54 -0.74 -6.20
C LEU A 151 9.88 -0.01 -7.50
N GLY A 152 11.16 -0.08 -7.90
CA GLY A 152 11.65 0.51 -9.14
C GLY A 152 11.58 2.03 -9.20
N LEU A 153 11.59 2.71 -8.05
CA LEU A 153 11.61 4.16 -7.91
C LEU A 153 12.95 4.68 -7.41
N ALA A 154 13.30 5.88 -7.84
CA ALA A 154 14.41 6.60 -7.24
C ALA A 154 14.06 7.00 -5.78
N PRO A 155 15.02 6.98 -4.85
CA PRO A 155 14.79 7.27 -3.43
C PRO A 155 14.05 8.59 -3.18
N ARG A 156 14.35 9.62 -3.96
CA ARG A 156 13.68 10.93 -3.85
C ARG A 156 12.17 10.84 -4.15
N VAL A 157 11.80 10.11 -5.20
CA VAL A 157 10.38 9.95 -5.57
C VAL A 157 9.62 9.18 -4.49
N THR A 158 10.26 8.15 -3.94
CA THR A 158 9.69 7.39 -2.82
C THR A 158 9.49 8.28 -1.58
N ALA A 159 10.46 9.15 -1.27
CA ALA A 159 10.35 10.10 -0.17
C ALA A 159 9.20 11.10 -0.40
N ASP A 160 9.09 11.68 -1.60
CA ASP A 160 8.01 12.61 -1.95
C ASP A 160 6.62 11.95 -1.80
N LEU A 161 6.46 10.70 -2.26
CA LEU A 161 5.21 9.94 -2.10
C LEU A 161 4.90 9.62 -0.63
N ALA A 162 5.91 9.28 0.15
CA ALA A 162 5.76 9.03 1.59
C ALA A 162 5.30 10.31 2.33
N GLU A 163 5.83 11.49 1.95
CA GLU A 163 5.39 12.78 2.50
C GLU A 163 3.94 13.07 2.12
N HIS A 164 3.52 12.83 0.88
CA HIS A 164 2.11 12.99 0.49
C HIS A 164 1.18 12.06 1.28
N LEU A 165 1.59 10.80 1.54
CA LEU A 165 0.81 9.88 2.39
C LEU A 165 0.68 10.40 3.82
N ARG A 166 1.78 10.90 4.42
CA ARG A 166 1.75 11.51 5.78
C ARG A 166 0.85 12.73 5.83
N ALA A 167 0.95 13.62 4.84
CA ALA A 167 0.12 14.82 4.79
C ALA A 167 -1.37 14.48 4.69
N LEU A 168 -1.75 13.57 3.80
CA LEU A 168 -3.14 13.13 3.66
C LEU A 168 -3.66 12.43 4.92
N ASN A 169 -2.83 11.63 5.58
CA ASN A 169 -3.19 11.01 6.85
C ASN A 169 -3.42 12.08 7.93
N ALA A 170 -2.49 13.02 8.10
CA ALA A 170 -2.59 14.07 9.13
C ALA A 170 -3.76 15.04 8.87
N GLU A 171 -3.99 15.46 7.62
CA GLU A 171 -4.97 16.46 7.26
C GLU A 171 -6.39 15.91 7.11
N ARG A 172 -6.51 14.68 6.60
CA ARG A 172 -7.80 14.09 6.21
C ARG A 172 -8.17 12.82 6.98
N GLY A 173 -7.29 12.35 7.87
CA GLY A 173 -7.50 11.10 8.59
C GLY A 173 -7.51 9.86 7.69
N LEU A 174 -6.86 9.94 6.50
CA LEU A 174 -6.76 8.83 5.56
C LEU A 174 -6.01 7.67 6.22
N ALA A 175 -6.66 6.51 6.30
CA ALA A 175 -6.01 5.29 6.76
C ALA A 175 -5.13 4.70 5.64
N VAL A 176 -3.99 4.10 5.99
CA VAL A 176 -3.08 3.49 5.01
C VAL A 176 -2.64 2.12 5.50
N LEU A 177 -2.79 1.11 4.65
CA LEU A 177 -2.09 -0.17 4.76
C LEU A 177 -0.96 -0.17 3.74
N LEU A 178 0.27 0.06 4.21
CA LEU A 178 1.47 0.03 3.38
C LEU A 178 2.07 -1.37 3.39
N ILE A 179 2.12 -1.98 2.24
CA ILE A 179 2.70 -3.30 2.03
C ILE A 179 4.07 -3.12 1.39
N GLU A 180 5.11 -3.60 2.05
CA GLU A 180 6.49 -3.37 1.62
C GLU A 180 7.40 -4.56 1.91
N GLN A 181 8.40 -4.72 1.07
CA GLN A 181 9.56 -5.56 1.36
C GLN A 181 10.64 -4.78 2.11
N ASN A 182 10.75 -3.47 1.84
CA ASN A 182 11.70 -2.59 2.53
C ASN A 182 11.18 -2.21 3.91
N ALA A 183 11.56 -2.99 4.93
CA ALA A 183 11.13 -2.77 6.30
C ALA A 183 11.50 -1.39 6.84
N ARG A 184 12.67 -0.86 6.48
CA ARG A 184 13.12 0.45 6.94
C ARG A 184 12.15 1.54 6.48
N LEU A 185 11.85 1.58 5.18
CA LEU A 185 10.88 2.53 4.63
C LEU A 185 9.51 2.41 5.31
N ALA A 186 9.03 1.16 5.45
CA ALA A 186 7.73 0.89 6.04
C ALA A 186 7.65 1.37 7.50
N LEU A 187 8.67 1.07 8.32
CA LEU A 187 8.71 1.45 9.72
C LEU A 187 9.00 2.95 9.93
N ASP A 188 9.73 3.58 9.02
CA ASP A 188 9.95 5.04 9.04
C ASP A 188 8.65 5.81 8.74
N LEU A 189 7.76 5.24 7.90
CA LEU A 189 6.50 5.87 7.52
C LEU A 189 5.35 5.56 8.49
N CYS A 190 5.28 4.32 8.98
CA CYS A 190 4.14 3.80 9.73
C CYS A 190 4.40 3.79 11.25
N GLY A 191 3.35 4.05 12.05
CA GLY A 191 3.44 4.03 13.52
C GLY A 191 3.50 2.63 14.12
N ARG A 192 2.97 1.62 13.40
CA ARG A 192 2.95 0.21 13.78
C ARG A 192 2.87 -0.68 12.54
N GLY A 193 3.01 -1.96 12.72
CA GLY A 193 2.91 -2.89 11.61
C GLY A 193 2.81 -4.35 12.01
N TYR A 194 2.82 -5.16 10.98
CA TYR A 194 2.78 -6.61 11.01
C TYR A 194 3.92 -7.17 10.16
N VAL A 195 4.52 -8.26 10.60
CA VAL A 195 5.49 -9.03 9.81
C VAL A 195 4.79 -10.29 9.31
N LEU A 196 4.72 -10.43 8.00
CA LEU A 196 4.15 -11.59 7.32
C LEU A 196 5.25 -12.48 6.77
N GLU A 197 5.25 -13.74 7.16
CA GLU A 197 6.19 -14.75 6.68
C GLU A 197 5.48 -16.09 6.46
N ALA A 198 5.75 -16.72 5.31
CA ALA A 198 5.17 -18.01 4.96
C ALA A 198 3.64 -18.09 5.21
N GLY A 199 2.92 -17.03 4.85
CA GLY A 199 1.46 -16.94 4.97
C GLY A 199 0.94 -16.72 6.39
N ARG A 200 1.76 -16.38 7.36
CA ARG A 200 1.37 -16.14 8.76
C ARG A 200 1.92 -14.82 9.29
N VAL A 201 1.18 -14.16 10.17
CA VAL A 201 1.71 -13.04 10.95
C VAL A 201 2.66 -13.59 12.01
N ARG A 202 3.93 -13.21 11.92
CA ARG A 202 5.00 -13.61 12.87
C ARG A 202 5.15 -12.64 14.00
N ALA A 203 5.01 -11.35 13.71
CA ALA A 203 5.12 -10.31 14.72
C ALA A 203 4.12 -9.17 14.43
N GLU A 204 3.67 -8.53 15.48
CA GLU A 204 2.87 -7.31 15.46
C GLU A 204 3.42 -6.38 16.55
N GLY A 205 3.45 -5.08 16.27
CA GLY A 205 3.90 -4.10 17.27
C GLY A 205 4.02 -2.69 16.71
N THR A 206 4.48 -1.78 17.56
CA THR A 206 4.88 -0.43 17.12
C THR A 206 6.09 -0.51 16.20
N ALA A 207 6.30 0.52 15.37
CA ALA A 207 7.46 0.60 14.48
C ALA A 207 8.79 0.42 15.27
N ALA A 208 8.89 1.02 16.46
CA ALA A 208 10.06 0.90 17.31
C ALA A 208 10.28 -0.54 17.84
N GLN A 209 9.19 -1.23 18.24
CA GLN A 209 9.26 -2.62 18.69
C GLN A 209 9.68 -3.56 17.56
N LEU A 210 9.11 -3.39 16.37
CA LEU A 210 9.44 -4.21 15.20
C LEU A 210 10.87 -3.95 14.73
N ALA A 211 11.33 -2.69 14.72
CA ALA A 211 12.71 -2.35 14.34
C ALA A 211 13.76 -2.92 15.31
N ALA A 212 13.42 -3.09 16.59
CA ALA A 212 14.28 -3.68 17.60
C ALA A 212 14.19 -5.22 17.66
N GLY A 213 13.16 -5.80 17.04
CA GLY A 213 12.92 -7.24 17.06
C GLY A 213 13.88 -8.02 16.14
N PRO A 214 14.31 -9.23 16.55
CA PRO A 214 15.22 -10.06 15.75
C PRO A 214 14.63 -10.42 14.39
N ASP A 215 13.31 -10.65 14.31
CA ASP A 215 12.61 -11.02 13.07
C ASP A 215 12.73 -9.97 11.96
N VAL A 216 12.93 -8.69 12.31
CA VAL A 216 13.07 -7.59 11.36
C VAL A 216 14.53 -7.14 11.24
N ALA A 217 15.27 -7.10 12.35
CA ALA A 217 16.65 -6.62 12.37
C ALA A 217 17.57 -7.48 11.50
N ASP A 218 17.52 -8.78 11.65
CA ASP A 218 18.39 -9.70 10.93
C ASP A 218 17.93 -9.96 9.48
N ALA A 219 16.61 -10.05 9.26
CA ALA A 219 16.06 -10.40 7.96
C ALA A 219 15.93 -9.21 6.98
N TYR A 220 15.73 -7.98 7.49
CA TYR A 220 15.31 -6.86 6.66
C TYR A 220 16.10 -5.55 6.84
N LEU A 221 16.81 -5.36 7.96
CA LEU A 221 17.56 -4.13 8.22
C LEU A 221 19.07 -4.29 7.92
N GLY A 222 19.51 -5.46 7.46
CA GLY A 222 20.92 -5.81 7.28
C GLY A 222 21.59 -6.00 8.63
N GLY A 223 21.68 -7.24 9.09
CA GLY A 223 22.41 -7.57 10.31
C GLY A 223 23.76 -6.86 10.33
N ARG A 224 24.12 -6.27 11.46
CA ARG A 224 25.45 -5.67 11.68
C ARG A 224 26.47 -6.73 11.28
N GLY A 225 27.28 -6.40 10.27
CA GLY A 225 28.31 -7.26 9.74
C GLY A 225 29.07 -7.94 10.87
N GLY A 226 29.08 -9.26 10.81
CA GLY A 226 29.97 -10.04 11.62
C GLY A 226 31.39 -9.50 11.42
N THR A 227 31.98 -9.04 12.48
CA THR A 227 33.41 -8.81 12.59
C THR A 227 34.11 -10.07 12.12
N GLU A 228 34.73 -10.01 10.95
CA GLU A 228 35.79 -10.97 10.59
C GLU A 228 36.84 -10.93 11.69
N GLY A 229 36.83 -11.99 12.50
CA GLY A 229 37.91 -12.34 13.38
C GLY A 229 39.06 -12.87 12.55
N GLU A 230 40.14 -12.15 12.60
CA GLU A 230 41.48 -12.60 12.23
C GLU A 230 41.77 -14.01 12.73
N THR A 231 42.27 -14.84 11.88
CA THR A 231 43.52 -15.64 12.12
C THR A 231 44.11 -16.04 10.81
#